data_95992ea16f08192f297ccb7987113268
#
_entry.id   95992ea16f08192f297ccb7987113268
#
_cell.length_a   1.000
_cell.length_b   1.000
_cell.length_c   1.000
_cell.angle_alpha   90.00
_cell.angle_beta   90.00
_cell.angle_gamma   90.00
#
_symmetry.space_group_name_H-M   'P 1'
#
loop_
_entity.id
_entity.type
_entity.pdbx_description
1 polymer ?
#
loop_
_entity_poly.entity_id
_entity_poly.type
_entity_poly.pdbx_seq_one_letter_code
_entity_poly.pdbx_strand_id
1 'polypeptide(L)'
;MNAEPSAVTPAHALPGWRRAVLKVGSSLLAADGGGLSPRYALGLAQFVSASLAAGREVVIVSSGAVAAGRAIVPAAAAAGTAMAARQALAALGQAQLIGLWQRFFERPVAQVLLTHDDLRNRRRYLNARATLNELLRLGALPVVNENDTVSVDELKLGDNDNLAAIVAALIDADVLFIASDVDGLYDADPRTHPDARLLAEVPELTPAVLAMAGGSGSMAGTGGMRTKLEAAAKAGAAGIDTVLFNGRRAEALRELAHDRLSGTRIHAARSRIAARKHWLRHAPLEPGAIVVDAGAAAALSGKGASLLPGGVVGAEGDFRRGDMVQVLLRGDDGERRIARGISQYSALDVRRIARRHSRDIEAILGYNYGGNVIHRDDLVLLQD
;
A
#
# COMPACT_ATOMS: atom_id res chain seq x y z
N MET A 1 8.06 -24.17 35.40
CA MET A 1 8.38 -25.15 34.35
C MET A 1 8.73 -24.32 33.13
N ASN A 2 10.03 -24.16 32.87
CA ASN A 2 10.51 -23.33 31.77
C ASN A 2 10.20 -24.07 30.45
N ALA A 3 9.32 -23.50 29.63
CA ALA A 3 9.14 -24.00 28.28
C ALA A 3 10.46 -23.76 27.51
N GLU A 4 11.05 -24.83 27.01
CA GLU A 4 12.20 -24.75 26.12
C GLU A 4 11.85 -23.83 24.92
N PRO A 5 12.80 -23.01 24.45
CA PRO A 5 12.54 -22.18 23.30
C PRO A 5 12.26 -23.07 22.09
N SER A 6 11.06 -22.94 21.51
CA SER A 6 10.68 -23.53 20.23
C SER A 6 11.84 -23.37 19.24
N ALA A 7 12.20 -24.45 18.55
CA ALA A 7 13.31 -24.49 17.60
C ALA A 7 13.20 -23.30 16.63
N VAL A 8 14.17 -22.41 16.70
CA VAL A 8 14.23 -21.23 15.83
C VAL A 8 14.40 -21.74 14.40
N THR A 9 13.39 -21.57 13.57
CA THR A 9 13.50 -21.86 12.14
C THR A 9 14.64 -21.02 11.57
N PRO A 10 15.62 -21.63 10.88
CA PRO A 10 16.77 -20.88 10.36
C PRO A 10 16.30 -19.80 9.40
N ALA A 11 16.86 -18.60 9.55
CA ALA A 11 16.55 -17.47 8.69
C ALA A 11 16.95 -17.78 7.24
N HIS A 12 16.07 -17.50 6.30
CA HIS A 12 16.29 -17.68 4.86
C HIS A 12 16.43 -16.32 4.15
N ALA A 13 16.98 -16.32 2.93
CA ALA A 13 17.21 -15.08 2.18
C ALA A 13 15.91 -14.43 1.72
N LEU A 14 15.79 -13.10 1.89
CA LEU A 14 14.77 -12.31 1.23
C LEU A 14 15.22 -11.92 -0.18
N PRO A 15 14.32 -11.87 -1.17
CA PRO A 15 14.64 -11.27 -2.46
C PRO A 15 14.93 -9.77 -2.29
N GLY A 16 15.76 -9.24 -3.18
CA GLY A 16 16.06 -7.82 -3.21
C GLY A 16 14.78 -6.98 -3.42
N TRP A 17 14.65 -5.92 -2.65
CA TRP A 17 13.55 -4.97 -2.75
C TRP A 17 14.07 -3.54 -2.68
N ARG A 18 13.35 -2.62 -3.27
CA ARG A 18 13.67 -1.18 -3.26
C ARG A 18 12.64 -0.37 -2.47
N ARG A 19 11.37 -0.72 -2.58
CA ARG A 19 10.26 -0.02 -1.95
C ARG A 19 9.40 -0.99 -1.15
N ALA A 20 9.10 -0.64 0.09
CA ALA A 20 8.30 -1.47 0.98
C ALA A 20 7.23 -0.70 1.74
N VAL A 21 6.18 -1.41 2.14
CA VAL A 21 5.29 -0.99 3.20
C VAL A 21 5.57 -1.81 4.43
N LEU A 22 5.74 -1.16 5.57
CA LEU A 22 5.86 -1.80 6.88
C LEU A 22 4.57 -1.55 7.68
N LYS A 23 3.77 -2.59 7.87
CA LYS A 23 2.60 -2.53 8.75
C LYS A 23 3.00 -2.86 10.19
N VAL A 24 2.59 -1.99 11.10
CA VAL A 24 2.84 -2.15 12.54
C VAL A 24 1.52 -2.23 13.30
N GLY A 25 1.27 -3.38 13.93
CA GLY A 25 0.06 -3.63 14.71
C GLY A 25 0.06 -2.91 16.07
N SER A 26 -1.13 -2.68 16.63
CA SER A 26 -1.30 -2.03 17.93
C SER A 26 -0.62 -2.79 19.07
N SER A 27 -0.55 -4.13 19.00
CA SER A 27 0.13 -4.97 20.01
C SER A 27 1.64 -4.72 20.14
N LEU A 28 2.26 -4.11 19.13
CA LEU A 28 3.68 -3.73 19.13
C LEU A 28 3.91 -2.29 19.64
N LEU A 29 2.85 -1.51 19.74
CA LEU A 29 2.93 -0.10 20.15
C LEU A 29 2.25 0.15 21.49
N ALA A 30 1.39 -0.77 21.96
CA ALA A 30 0.71 -0.63 23.24
C ALA A 30 1.67 -0.81 24.42
N ALA A 31 1.58 0.06 25.42
CA ALA A 31 2.24 -0.10 26.70
C ALA A 31 1.40 -0.98 27.64
N ASP A 32 2.04 -1.71 28.56
CA ASP A 32 1.38 -2.58 29.54
C ASP A 32 0.43 -1.81 30.47
N GLY A 33 0.69 -0.53 30.70
CA GLY A 33 -0.15 0.38 31.51
C GLY A 33 -1.10 1.26 30.71
N GLY A 34 -1.23 1.03 29.42
CA GLY A 34 -1.98 1.89 28.47
C GLY A 34 -1.10 2.92 27.76
N GLY A 35 -1.56 3.43 26.63
CA GLY A 35 -0.82 4.36 25.79
C GLY A 35 0.17 3.69 24.83
N LEU A 36 1.18 4.45 24.40
CA LEU A 36 2.21 4.00 23.47
C LEU A 36 3.52 3.69 24.20
N SER A 37 4.18 2.60 23.78
CA SER A 37 5.49 2.20 24.26
C SER A 37 6.51 2.22 23.12
N PRO A 38 7.72 2.76 23.33
CA PRO A 38 8.81 2.68 22.37
C PRO A 38 9.47 1.28 22.31
N ARG A 39 9.11 0.37 23.23
CA ARG A 39 9.83 -0.90 23.47
C ARG A 39 10.09 -1.70 22.20
N TYR A 40 9.05 -1.98 21.42
CA TYR A 40 9.17 -2.73 20.16
C TYR A 40 9.28 -1.80 18.95
N ALA A 41 8.76 -0.57 19.05
CA ALA A 41 8.85 0.43 18.01
C ALA A 41 10.30 0.79 17.67
N LEU A 42 11.21 0.81 18.66
CA LEU A 42 12.62 1.12 18.47
C LEU A 42 13.31 0.13 17.51
N GLY A 43 13.11 -1.17 17.69
CA GLY A 43 13.69 -2.17 16.79
C GLY A 43 13.15 -2.07 15.36
N LEU A 44 11.86 -1.79 15.20
CA LEU A 44 11.25 -1.54 13.90
C LEU A 44 11.81 -0.27 13.25
N ALA A 45 12.00 0.80 14.04
CA ALA A 45 12.60 2.03 13.55
C ALA A 45 14.08 1.83 13.13
N GLN A 46 14.84 0.98 13.83
CA GLN A 46 16.20 0.61 13.44
C GLN A 46 16.22 -0.13 12.09
N PHE A 47 15.31 -1.09 11.89
CA PHE A 47 15.15 -1.76 10.58
C PHE A 47 14.81 -0.76 9.47
N VAL A 48 13.88 0.16 9.71
CA VAL A 48 13.54 1.22 8.75
C VAL A 48 14.75 2.10 8.47
N SER A 49 15.47 2.56 9.50
CA SER A 49 16.67 3.41 9.34
C SER A 49 17.76 2.72 8.53
N ALA A 50 18.04 1.43 8.80
CA ALA A 50 19.00 0.64 8.03
C ALA A 50 18.57 0.51 6.55
N SER A 51 17.27 0.28 6.30
CA SER A 51 16.72 0.20 4.95
C SER A 51 16.87 1.52 4.19
N LEU A 52 16.57 2.65 4.84
CA LEU A 52 16.71 3.98 4.26
C LEU A 52 18.18 4.35 3.99
N ALA A 53 19.08 3.94 4.88
CA ALA A 53 20.54 4.12 4.68
C ALA A 53 21.07 3.29 3.48
N ALA A 54 20.45 2.15 3.20
CA ALA A 54 20.73 1.33 2.01
C ALA A 54 20.08 1.88 0.72
N GLY A 55 19.50 3.08 0.74
CA GLY A 55 18.85 3.70 -0.43
C GLY A 55 17.46 3.15 -0.76
N ARG A 56 16.84 2.43 0.17
CA ARG A 56 15.48 1.89 0.01
C ARG A 56 14.43 2.90 0.46
N GLU A 57 13.21 2.72 -0.02
CA GLU A 57 12.05 3.54 0.32
C GLU A 57 11.08 2.74 1.20
N VAL A 58 10.63 3.32 2.30
CA VAL A 58 9.71 2.68 3.24
C VAL A 58 8.54 3.61 3.54
N VAL A 59 7.33 3.06 3.54
CA VAL A 59 6.12 3.69 4.07
C VAL A 59 5.66 2.86 5.27
N ILE A 60 5.41 3.50 6.42
CA ILE A 60 4.87 2.82 7.59
C ILE A 60 3.34 2.92 7.57
N VAL A 61 2.65 1.81 7.82
CA VAL A 61 1.21 1.81 8.14
C VAL A 61 1.07 1.42 9.61
N SER A 62 0.68 2.38 10.44
CA SER A 62 0.75 2.25 11.90
C SER A 62 -0.62 2.31 12.54
N SER A 63 -0.91 1.34 13.39
CA SER A 63 -2.03 1.37 14.33
C SER A 63 -1.63 2.07 15.64
N GLY A 64 -2.58 2.18 16.59
CA GLY A 64 -2.28 2.59 17.96
C GLY A 64 -2.85 3.95 18.39
N ALA A 65 -3.47 4.70 17.47
CA ALA A 65 -4.03 6.02 17.80
C ALA A 65 -5.08 5.95 18.92
N VAL A 66 -6.06 5.04 18.85
CA VAL A 66 -7.08 4.87 19.90
C VAL A 66 -6.46 4.53 21.26
N ALA A 67 -5.46 3.64 21.28
CA ALA A 67 -4.76 3.26 22.52
C ALA A 67 -4.00 4.45 23.11
N ALA A 68 -3.34 5.24 22.27
CA ALA A 68 -2.67 6.47 22.66
C ALA A 68 -3.65 7.49 23.26
N GLY A 69 -4.80 7.71 22.61
CA GLY A 69 -5.82 8.63 23.08
C GLY A 69 -6.43 8.21 24.42
N ARG A 70 -6.65 6.93 24.64
CA ARG A 70 -7.14 6.41 25.92
C ARG A 70 -6.23 6.74 27.10
N ALA A 71 -4.93 6.80 26.88
CA ALA A 71 -3.95 7.06 27.94
C ALA A 71 -3.89 8.51 28.39
N ILE A 72 -4.38 9.45 27.58
CA ILE A 72 -4.31 10.90 27.86
C ILE A 72 -5.64 11.51 28.34
N VAL A 73 -6.69 10.69 28.45
CA VAL A 73 -7.98 11.11 28.98
C VAL A 73 -8.30 10.37 30.28
N PRO A 74 -9.14 10.92 31.18
CA PRO A 74 -9.58 10.22 32.39
C PRO A 74 -10.23 8.87 32.06
N ALA A 75 -9.96 7.84 32.87
CA ALA A 75 -10.44 6.48 32.63
C ALA A 75 -11.96 6.39 32.44
N ALA A 76 -12.73 7.18 33.18
CA ALA A 76 -14.19 7.27 33.04
C ALA A 76 -14.62 7.77 31.65
N ALA A 77 -13.89 8.73 31.08
CA ALA A 77 -14.15 9.24 29.71
C ALA A 77 -13.66 8.25 28.63
N ALA A 78 -12.61 7.48 28.92
CA ALA A 78 -12.05 6.47 28.00
C ALA A 78 -12.91 5.21 27.89
N ALA A 79 -13.86 4.98 28.79
CA ALA A 79 -14.73 3.78 28.84
C ALA A 79 -15.85 3.79 27.79
N GLY A 80 -16.07 4.88 27.07
CA GLY A 80 -17.09 4.99 26.04
C GLY A 80 -16.86 4.00 24.88
N THR A 81 -17.89 3.22 24.55
CA THR A 81 -17.88 2.27 23.42
C THR A 81 -18.53 2.87 22.15
N ALA A 82 -19.19 4.02 22.28
CA ALA A 82 -19.83 4.70 21.15
C ALA A 82 -18.80 5.07 20.07
N MET A 83 -19.23 5.05 18.81
CA MET A 83 -18.36 5.37 17.66
C MET A 83 -17.69 6.73 17.83
N ALA A 84 -18.46 7.78 18.16
CA ALA A 84 -17.91 9.12 18.35
C ALA A 84 -16.83 9.17 19.45
N ALA A 85 -16.97 8.37 20.53
CA ALA A 85 -15.95 8.29 21.57
C ALA A 85 -14.65 7.65 21.04
N ARG A 86 -14.75 6.59 20.25
CA ARG A 86 -13.60 5.96 19.60
C ARG A 86 -12.90 6.90 18.63
N GLN A 87 -13.69 7.62 17.80
CA GLN A 87 -13.19 8.62 16.85
C GLN A 87 -12.46 9.76 17.57
N ALA A 88 -13.03 10.26 18.67
CA ALA A 88 -12.40 11.30 19.48
C ALA A 88 -11.07 10.80 20.09
N LEU A 89 -11.04 9.57 20.63
CA LEU A 89 -9.82 8.97 21.15
C LEU A 89 -8.76 8.79 20.05
N ALA A 90 -9.16 8.35 18.84
CA ALA A 90 -8.26 8.25 17.71
C ALA A 90 -7.67 9.63 17.34
N ALA A 91 -8.48 10.67 17.28
CA ALA A 91 -8.04 12.03 17.00
C ALA A 91 -7.03 12.54 18.03
N LEU A 92 -7.30 12.35 19.33
CA LEU A 92 -6.39 12.72 20.40
C LEU A 92 -5.05 11.96 20.35
N GLY A 93 -5.12 10.66 20.08
CA GLY A 93 -3.94 9.80 20.10
C GLY A 93 -3.13 9.84 18.81
N GLN A 94 -3.70 10.29 17.70
CA GLN A 94 -2.99 10.35 16.42
C GLN A 94 -1.75 11.27 16.49
N ALA A 95 -1.84 12.40 17.15
CA ALA A 95 -0.70 13.30 17.36
C ALA A 95 0.41 12.63 18.20
N GLN A 96 0.02 11.82 19.20
CA GLN A 96 0.98 11.06 20.02
C GLN A 96 1.68 9.97 19.19
N LEU A 97 0.94 9.30 18.33
CA LEU A 97 1.47 8.26 17.44
C LEU A 97 2.53 8.83 16.48
N ILE A 98 2.23 9.94 15.83
CA ILE A 98 3.19 10.61 14.94
C ILE A 98 4.39 11.13 15.72
N GLY A 99 4.17 11.72 16.91
CA GLY A 99 5.25 12.16 17.80
C GLY A 99 6.15 11.00 18.25
N LEU A 100 5.61 9.80 18.48
CA LEU A 100 6.40 8.61 18.77
C LEU A 100 7.33 8.26 17.60
N TRP A 101 6.79 8.17 16.37
CA TRP A 101 7.60 7.85 15.19
C TRP A 101 8.65 8.92 14.91
N GLN A 102 8.32 10.22 15.02
CA GLN A 102 9.27 11.30 14.76
C GLN A 102 10.50 11.24 15.68
N ARG A 103 10.38 10.74 16.90
CA ARG A 103 11.51 10.61 17.85
C ARG A 103 12.60 9.64 17.41
N PHE A 104 12.30 8.71 16.50
CA PHE A 104 13.24 7.70 16.04
C PHE A 104 14.01 8.12 14.79
N PHE A 105 13.59 9.19 14.10
CA PHE A 105 14.15 9.56 12.80
C PHE A 105 14.56 11.03 12.77
N GLU A 106 15.75 11.29 12.25
CA GLU A 106 16.23 12.65 11.98
C GLU A 106 15.51 13.30 10.79
N ARG A 107 15.06 12.46 9.83
CA ARG A 107 14.30 12.91 8.67
C ARG A 107 12.85 13.27 9.04
N PRO A 108 12.20 14.14 8.26
CA PRO A 108 10.79 14.47 8.49
C PRO A 108 9.89 13.23 8.41
N VAL A 109 9.02 13.06 9.39
CA VAL A 109 7.93 12.08 9.38
C VAL A 109 6.66 12.77 8.92
N ALA A 110 6.02 12.25 7.88
CA ALA A 110 4.81 12.82 7.30
C ALA A 110 3.58 11.98 7.68
N GLN A 111 2.59 12.60 8.33
CA GLN A 111 1.30 11.97 8.58
C GLN A 111 0.46 11.93 7.32
N VAL A 112 -0.09 10.75 6.99
CA VAL A 112 -1.08 10.57 5.91
C VAL A 112 -2.26 9.80 6.47
N LEU A 113 -3.46 10.38 6.42
CA LEU A 113 -4.70 9.73 6.87
C LEU A 113 -5.58 9.42 5.67
N LEU A 114 -5.99 8.15 5.56
CA LEU A 114 -6.79 7.65 4.45
C LEU A 114 -8.05 6.95 4.97
N THR A 115 -9.12 7.05 4.20
CA THR A 115 -10.34 6.28 4.42
C THR A 115 -10.51 5.22 3.32
N HIS A 116 -11.42 4.29 3.53
CA HIS A 116 -11.82 3.34 2.50
C HIS A 116 -12.37 4.05 1.24
N ASP A 117 -13.13 5.14 1.43
CA ASP A 117 -13.67 5.94 0.33
C ASP A 117 -12.59 6.64 -0.48
N ASP A 118 -11.51 7.12 0.17
CA ASP A 118 -10.38 7.71 -0.53
C ASP A 118 -9.70 6.70 -1.47
N LEU A 119 -9.68 5.44 -1.07
CA LEU A 119 -9.05 4.37 -1.84
C LEU A 119 -9.97 3.79 -2.94
N ARG A 120 -11.29 3.88 -2.79
CA ARG A 120 -12.28 3.51 -3.80
C ARG A 120 -12.50 4.60 -4.85
N ASN A 121 -12.47 5.85 -4.42
CA ASN A 121 -12.63 6.98 -5.33
C ASN A 121 -11.36 7.18 -6.15
N ARG A 122 -11.45 6.97 -7.46
CA ARG A 122 -10.30 6.99 -8.37
C ARG A 122 -9.48 8.27 -8.29
N ARG A 123 -10.12 9.43 -8.22
CA ARG A 123 -9.43 10.72 -8.13
C ARG A 123 -8.67 10.88 -6.82
N ARG A 124 -9.30 10.51 -5.69
CA ARG A 124 -8.66 10.55 -4.36
C ARG A 124 -7.51 9.55 -4.28
N TYR A 125 -7.68 8.34 -4.83
CA TYR A 125 -6.63 7.33 -4.96
C TYR A 125 -5.39 7.89 -5.68
N LEU A 126 -5.56 8.55 -6.85
CA LEU A 126 -4.44 9.13 -7.59
C LEU A 126 -3.78 10.31 -6.86
N ASN A 127 -4.55 11.11 -6.13
CA ASN A 127 -4.00 12.19 -5.30
C ASN A 127 -3.16 11.61 -4.14
N ALA A 128 -3.68 10.60 -3.42
CA ALA A 128 -2.94 9.92 -2.37
C ALA A 128 -1.64 9.29 -2.89
N ARG A 129 -1.71 8.63 -4.07
CA ARG A 129 -0.53 8.09 -4.76
C ARG A 129 0.50 9.16 -5.08
N ALA A 130 0.07 10.27 -5.68
CA ALA A 130 0.96 11.38 -6.03
C ALA A 130 1.62 11.98 -4.78
N THR A 131 0.84 12.19 -3.71
CA THR A 131 1.35 12.72 -2.43
C THR A 131 2.36 11.79 -1.80
N LEU A 132 2.08 10.48 -1.70
CA LEU A 132 3.00 9.51 -1.12
C LEU A 132 4.31 9.42 -1.93
N ASN A 133 4.24 9.40 -3.26
CA ASN A 133 5.43 9.39 -4.10
C ASN A 133 6.25 10.69 -3.96
N GLU A 134 5.59 11.84 -3.81
CA GLU A 134 6.28 13.10 -3.60
C GLU A 134 6.95 13.16 -2.22
N LEU A 135 6.30 12.66 -1.16
CA LEU A 135 6.92 12.53 0.17
C LEU A 135 8.18 11.65 0.13
N LEU A 136 8.12 10.52 -0.56
CA LEU A 136 9.29 9.65 -0.75
C LEU A 136 10.40 10.36 -1.54
N ARG A 137 10.05 11.10 -2.61
CA ARG A 137 11.01 11.90 -3.38
C ARG A 137 11.69 13.00 -2.56
N LEU A 138 10.95 13.61 -1.63
CA LEU A 138 11.46 14.61 -0.68
C LEU A 138 12.31 14.01 0.45
N GLY A 139 12.45 12.68 0.50
CA GLY A 139 13.18 11.98 1.54
C GLY A 139 12.46 11.94 2.90
N ALA A 140 11.17 12.29 2.95
CA ALA A 140 10.34 12.13 4.13
C ALA A 140 9.96 10.67 4.34
N LEU A 141 9.63 10.29 5.59
CA LEU A 141 9.08 8.99 5.95
C LEU A 141 7.56 9.12 6.13
N PRO A 142 6.74 8.62 5.19
CA PRO A 142 5.30 8.62 5.35
C PRO A 142 4.85 7.61 6.41
N VAL A 143 4.02 8.06 7.35
CA VAL A 143 3.31 7.23 8.32
C VAL A 143 1.82 7.34 8.03
N VAL A 144 1.26 6.27 7.53
CA VAL A 144 -0.15 6.17 7.12
C VAL A 144 -0.96 5.53 8.24
N ASN A 145 -2.15 6.04 8.48
CA ASN A 145 -3.16 5.42 9.33
C ASN A 145 -4.56 5.63 8.73
N GLU A 146 -5.55 4.91 9.25
CA GLU A 146 -6.94 5.18 8.92
C GLU A 146 -7.36 6.55 9.49
N ASN A 147 -8.15 7.31 8.74
CA ASN A 147 -8.78 8.54 9.22
C ASN A 147 -10.04 8.18 10.02
N ASP A 148 -9.83 7.69 11.23
CA ASP A 148 -10.91 7.25 12.13
C ASP A 148 -11.97 8.34 12.39
N THR A 149 -11.60 9.63 12.29
CA THR A 149 -12.52 10.76 12.60
C THR A 149 -13.69 10.87 11.63
N VAL A 150 -13.54 10.38 10.41
CA VAL A 150 -14.56 10.45 9.36
C VAL A 150 -14.90 9.06 8.79
N SER A 151 -14.25 8.01 9.29
CA SER A 151 -14.52 6.63 8.89
C SER A 151 -15.86 6.16 9.46
N VAL A 152 -16.69 5.51 8.64
CA VAL A 152 -17.96 4.93 9.06
C VAL A 152 -17.82 3.43 9.28
N ASP A 153 -18.57 2.85 10.23
CA ASP A 153 -18.44 1.45 10.64
C ASP A 153 -18.64 0.46 9.50
N GLU A 154 -19.56 0.76 8.60
CA GLU A 154 -19.91 -0.09 7.45
C GLU A 154 -18.82 -0.14 6.38
N LEU A 155 -17.92 0.86 6.38
CA LEU A 155 -16.86 1.01 5.38
C LEU A 155 -15.45 0.87 5.96
N LYS A 156 -15.32 0.41 7.20
CA LYS A 156 -14.01 0.18 7.81
C LYS A 156 -13.18 -0.79 6.98
N LEU A 157 -11.92 -0.48 6.79
CA LEU A 157 -10.93 -1.37 6.17
C LEU A 157 -10.73 -2.68 6.95
N GLY A 158 -11.42 -2.84 8.08
CA GLY A 158 -11.38 -3.99 8.98
C GLY A 158 -10.18 -3.94 9.90
N ASP A 159 -9.02 -3.66 9.38
CA ASP A 159 -7.81 -3.33 10.14
C ASP A 159 -6.73 -2.71 9.23
N ASN A 160 -5.65 -2.26 9.84
CA ASN A 160 -4.52 -1.70 9.12
C ASN A 160 -3.73 -2.73 8.28
N ASP A 161 -3.99 -4.04 8.38
CA ASP A 161 -3.40 -5.05 7.48
C ASP A 161 -3.93 -4.82 6.05
N ASN A 162 -5.25 -4.66 5.91
CA ASN A 162 -5.90 -4.38 4.62
C ASN A 162 -5.50 -3.00 4.06
N LEU A 163 -5.44 -1.97 4.92
CA LEU A 163 -4.95 -0.64 4.52
C LEU A 163 -3.51 -0.73 3.99
N ALA A 164 -2.64 -1.48 4.66
CA ALA A 164 -1.25 -1.65 4.27
C ALA A 164 -1.11 -2.34 2.89
N ALA A 165 -1.93 -3.35 2.60
CA ALA A 165 -1.95 -4.00 1.29
C ALA A 165 -2.36 -3.03 0.17
N ILE A 166 -3.36 -2.19 0.42
CA ILE A 166 -3.81 -1.18 -0.56
C ILE A 166 -2.75 -0.08 -0.74
N VAL A 167 -2.12 0.37 0.36
CA VAL A 167 -1.01 1.35 0.29
C VAL A 167 0.17 0.76 -0.46
N ALA A 168 0.50 -0.53 -0.26
CA ALA A 168 1.55 -1.21 -1.01
C ALA A 168 1.28 -1.20 -2.53
N ALA A 169 0.05 -1.50 -2.92
CA ALA A 169 -0.37 -1.41 -4.32
C ALA A 169 -0.37 0.04 -4.85
N LEU A 170 -0.76 1.01 -4.00
CA LEU A 170 -0.83 2.43 -4.33
C LEU A 170 0.53 3.01 -4.71
N ILE A 171 1.59 2.62 -3.97
CA ILE A 171 2.95 3.11 -4.19
C ILE A 171 3.82 2.20 -5.04
N ASP A 172 3.25 1.15 -5.62
CA ASP A 172 3.97 0.11 -6.37
C ASP A 172 5.13 -0.51 -5.55
N ALA A 173 4.86 -0.91 -4.30
CA ALA A 173 5.83 -1.54 -3.42
C ALA A 173 6.30 -2.91 -3.98
N ASP A 174 7.52 -3.31 -3.64
CA ASP A 174 8.05 -4.64 -4.00
C ASP A 174 7.63 -5.69 -2.96
N VAL A 175 7.47 -5.26 -1.69
CA VAL A 175 7.15 -6.13 -0.56
C VAL A 175 6.26 -5.43 0.47
N LEU A 176 5.35 -6.19 1.06
CA LEU A 176 4.57 -5.82 2.24
C LEU A 176 5.10 -6.56 3.46
N PHE A 177 5.74 -5.85 4.39
CA PHE A 177 6.13 -6.37 5.70
C PHE A 177 4.98 -6.18 6.69
N ILE A 178 4.56 -7.26 7.35
CA ILE A 178 3.56 -7.23 8.43
C ILE A 178 4.25 -7.66 9.73
N ALA A 179 4.56 -6.69 10.56
CA ALA A 179 5.06 -6.93 11.91
C ALA A 179 3.91 -7.33 12.84
N SER A 180 4.05 -8.46 13.51
CA SER A 180 3.07 -9.08 14.40
C SER A 180 3.71 -9.46 15.73
N ASP A 181 2.93 -10.03 16.64
CA ASP A 181 3.39 -10.64 17.89
C ASP A 181 3.56 -12.16 17.78
N VAL A 182 3.36 -12.72 16.59
CA VAL A 182 3.63 -14.12 16.25
C VAL A 182 4.74 -14.22 15.22
N ASP A 183 5.44 -15.35 15.19
CA ASP A 183 6.64 -15.52 14.34
C ASP A 183 6.32 -15.57 12.84
N GLY A 184 5.12 -15.99 12.46
CA GLY A 184 4.65 -16.12 11.09
C GLY A 184 3.40 -16.97 11.01
N LEU A 185 3.17 -17.59 9.87
CA LEU A 185 2.08 -18.53 9.64
C LEU A 185 2.54 -19.95 10.02
N TYR A 186 1.72 -20.63 10.81
CA TYR A 186 1.91 -22.03 11.18
C TYR A 186 0.90 -22.92 10.46
N ASP A 187 1.24 -24.20 10.30
CA ASP A 187 0.35 -25.22 9.72
C ASP A 187 -0.86 -25.58 10.62
N ALA A 188 -0.78 -25.22 11.90
CA ALA A 188 -1.86 -25.31 12.90
C ALA A 188 -1.71 -24.18 13.93
N ASP A 189 -2.70 -23.96 14.81
CA ASP A 189 -2.59 -22.95 15.87
C ASP A 189 -1.58 -23.42 16.95
N PRO A 190 -0.41 -22.77 17.10
CA PRO A 190 0.63 -23.20 18.04
C PRO A 190 0.20 -23.10 19.53
N ARG A 191 -0.89 -22.40 19.83
CA ARG A 191 -1.46 -22.31 21.19
C ARG A 191 -2.20 -23.58 21.60
N THR A 192 -2.76 -24.28 20.61
CA THR A 192 -3.55 -25.51 20.81
C THR A 192 -2.85 -26.75 20.28
N HIS A 193 -1.87 -26.59 19.41
CA HIS A 193 -1.08 -27.68 18.81
C HIS A 193 0.41 -27.40 19.03
N PRO A 194 1.03 -28.01 20.08
CA PRO A 194 2.45 -27.80 20.40
C PRO A 194 3.41 -28.18 19.27
N ASP A 195 3.01 -29.12 18.41
CA ASP A 195 3.79 -29.61 17.26
C ASP A 195 3.62 -28.77 16.00
N ALA A 196 2.86 -27.66 16.08
CA ALA A 196 2.65 -26.76 14.94
C ALA A 196 3.98 -26.22 14.40
N ARG A 197 4.15 -26.29 13.09
CA ARG A 197 5.38 -25.89 12.40
C ARG A 197 5.22 -24.56 11.69
N LEU A 198 6.20 -23.69 11.84
CA LEU A 198 6.26 -22.43 11.09
C LEU A 198 6.49 -22.72 9.60
N LEU A 199 5.64 -22.14 8.76
CA LEU A 199 5.78 -22.19 7.30
C LEU A 199 6.70 -21.06 6.86
N ALA A 200 7.94 -21.39 6.46
CA ALA A 200 8.90 -20.37 6.00
C ALA A 200 8.45 -19.73 4.69
N GLU A 201 7.92 -20.52 3.77
CA GLU A 201 7.47 -20.10 2.43
C GLU A 201 6.04 -20.59 2.19
N VAL A 202 5.20 -19.71 1.61
CA VAL A 202 3.86 -20.03 1.13
C VAL A 202 3.79 -19.64 -0.35
N PRO A 203 4.02 -20.60 -1.27
CA PRO A 203 4.06 -20.32 -2.71
C PRO A 203 2.71 -19.83 -3.26
N GLU A 204 1.60 -20.25 -2.66
CA GLU A 204 0.26 -19.88 -3.10
C GLU A 204 -0.71 -19.87 -1.91
N LEU A 205 -1.57 -18.85 -1.85
CA LEU A 205 -2.66 -18.76 -0.88
C LEU A 205 -3.86 -19.60 -1.33
N THR A 206 -3.76 -20.91 -1.13
CA THR A 206 -4.87 -21.83 -1.41
C THR A 206 -5.97 -21.73 -0.34
N PRO A 207 -7.20 -22.21 -0.63
CA PRO A 207 -8.25 -22.32 0.40
C PRO A 207 -7.81 -23.09 1.64
N ALA A 208 -6.95 -24.09 1.49
CA ALA A 208 -6.37 -24.85 2.61
C ALA A 208 -5.49 -23.97 3.50
N VAL A 209 -4.62 -23.15 2.90
CA VAL A 209 -3.78 -22.19 3.65
C VAL A 209 -4.64 -21.14 4.36
N LEU A 210 -5.68 -20.64 3.70
CA LEU A 210 -6.61 -19.68 4.32
C LEU A 210 -7.37 -20.31 5.50
N ALA A 211 -7.67 -21.58 5.43
CA ALA A 211 -8.31 -22.33 6.52
C ALA A 211 -7.41 -22.51 7.74
N MET A 212 -6.08 -22.55 7.59
CA MET A 212 -5.12 -22.60 8.71
C MET A 212 -5.22 -21.39 9.63
N ALA A 213 -5.64 -20.24 9.13
CA ALA A 213 -5.91 -19.02 9.90
C ALA A 213 -7.26 -19.03 10.64
N GLY A 214 -8.10 -20.01 10.41
CA GLY A 214 -9.51 -20.07 10.79
C GLY A 214 -9.83 -20.85 12.06
N GLY A 215 -8.96 -20.92 13.03
CA GLY A 215 -9.33 -21.39 14.37
C GLY A 215 -10.33 -20.45 15.03
N SER A 216 -11.50 -20.96 15.44
CA SER A 216 -12.65 -20.26 16.02
C SER A 216 -12.41 -19.65 17.42
N GLY A 217 -11.30 -18.96 17.65
CA GLY A 217 -10.85 -18.57 18.98
C GLY A 217 -10.45 -17.12 19.23
N SER A 218 -10.49 -16.22 18.26
CA SER A 218 -10.14 -14.80 18.53
C SER A 218 -11.33 -13.86 18.34
N MET A 219 -12.29 -13.91 19.25
CA MET A 219 -13.38 -12.89 19.34
C MET A 219 -12.90 -11.53 19.90
N ALA A 220 -11.63 -11.35 20.18
CA ALA A 220 -11.15 -10.17 20.91
C ALA A 220 -10.05 -9.34 20.22
N GLY A 221 -9.71 -9.58 18.95
CA GLY A 221 -8.66 -8.81 18.28
C GLY A 221 -9.04 -8.41 16.86
N THR A 222 -9.04 -7.12 16.57
CA THR A 222 -9.29 -6.54 15.25
C THR A 222 -8.16 -6.81 14.23
N GLY A 223 -7.30 -7.81 14.42
CA GLY A 223 -6.14 -8.09 13.59
C GLY A 223 -5.59 -9.51 13.74
N GLY A 224 -6.41 -10.54 13.53
CA GLY A 224 -6.00 -11.95 13.59
C GLY A 224 -5.16 -12.41 12.39
N MET A 225 -4.71 -13.67 12.38
CA MET A 225 -3.98 -14.25 11.24
C MET A 225 -4.81 -14.16 9.94
N ARG A 226 -6.13 -14.32 10.05
CA ARG A 226 -7.04 -14.21 8.90
C ARG A 226 -6.91 -12.87 8.17
N THR A 227 -6.91 -11.74 8.90
CA THR A 227 -6.78 -10.40 8.25
C THR A 227 -5.43 -10.22 7.58
N LYS A 228 -4.37 -10.84 8.13
CA LYS A 228 -3.02 -10.83 7.51
C LYS A 228 -3.00 -11.63 6.22
N LEU A 229 -3.67 -12.78 6.16
CA LEU A 229 -3.78 -13.57 4.93
C LEU A 229 -4.69 -12.88 3.90
N GLU A 230 -5.76 -12.21 4.32
CA GLU A 230 -6.60 -11.38 3.43
C GLU A 230 -5.80 -10.21 2.84
N ALA A 231 -4.96 -9.55 3.65
CA ALA A 231 -4.05 -8.52 3.19
C ALA A 231 -3.00 -9.07 2.22
N ALA A 232 -2.42 -10.24 2.52
CA ALA A 232 -1.47 -10.92 1.65
C ALA A 232 -2.12 -11.31 0.30
N ALA A 233 -3.37 -11.75 0.30
CA ALA A 233 -4.11 -12.04 -0.93
C ALA A 233 -4.30 -10.78 -1.79
N LYS A 234 -4.62 -9.64 -1.17
CA LYS A 234 -4.77 -8.35 -1.86
C LYS A 234 -3.43 -7.85 -2.41
N ALA A 235 -2.36 -7.93 -1.63
CA ALA A 235 -1.00 -7.58 -2.06
C ALA A 235 -0.55 -8.50 -3.20
N GLY A 236 -0.77 -9.82 -3.08
CA GLY A 236 -0.45 -10.82 -4.09
C GLY A 236 -1.19 -10.62 -5.40
N ALA A 237 -2.45 -10.16 -5.36
CA ALA A 237 -3.21 -9.78 -6.56
C ALA A 237 -2.58 -8.58 -7.29
N ALA A 238 -1.87 -7.70 -6.58
CA ALA A 238 -1.08 -6.60 -7.14
C ALA A 238 0.36 -7.01 -7.51
N GLY A 239 0.74 -8.28 -7.32
CA GLY A 239 2.07 -8.79 -7.60
C GLY A 239 3.12 -8.44 -6.54
N ILE A 240 2.70 -8.30 -5.29
CA ILE A 240 3.53 -7.88 -4.15
C ILE A 240 3.62 -9.05 -3.16
N ASP A 241 4.83 -9.49 -2.86
CA ASP A 241 5.07 -10.49 -1.83
C ASP A 241 4.73 -9.93 -0.44
N THR A 242 4.25 -10.80 0.44
CA THR A 242 4.02 -10.44 1.84
C THR A 242 4.93 -11.20 2.76
N VAL A 243 5.51 -10.51 3.73
CA VAL A 243 6.40 -11.07 4.75
C VAL A 243 5.77 -10.88 6.12
N LEU A 244 5.48 -11.99 6.81
CA LEU A 244 5.00 -12.01 8.20
C LEU A 244 6.16 -12.31 9.13
N PHE A 245 6.35 -11.51 10.17
CA PHE A 245 7.41 -11.72 11.14
C PHE A 245 7.06 -11.18 12.53
N ASN A 246 7.80 -11.65 13.55
CA ASN A 246 7.60 -11.21 14.92
C ASN A 246 8.37 -9.91 15.20
N GLY A 247 7.65 -8.79 15.26
CA GLY A 247 8.21 -7.48 15.58
C GLY A 247 8.66 -7.29 17.03
N ARG A 248 8.38 -8.26 17.93
CA ARG A 248 8.89 -8.24 19.31
C ARG A 248 10.28 -8.85 19.43
N ARG A 249 10.70 -9.67 18.46
CA ARG A 249 12.00 -10.35 18.47
C ARG A 249 13.07 -9.46 17.81
N ALA A 250 13.99 -8.95 18.61
CA ALA A 250 15.11 -8.14 18.14
C ALA A 250 15.98 -8.88 17.10
N GLU A 251 16.07 -10.22 17.22
CA GLU A 251 16.80 -11.05 16.28
C GLU A 251 16.16 -11.09 14.91
N ALA A 252 14.84 -11.27 14.82
CA ALA A 252 14.11 -11.24 13.55
C ALA A 252 14.29 -9.89 12.84
N LEU A 253 14.32 -8.78 13.58
CA LEU A 253 14.56 -7.45 13.03
C LEU A 253 16.00 -7.25 12.54
N ARG A 254 16.99 -7.82 13.26
CA ARG A 254 18.39 -7.81 12.80
C ARG A 254 18.57 -8.64 11.53
N GLU A 255 17.96 -9.81 11.46
CA GLU A 255 17.99 -10.64 10.24
C GLU A 255 17.37 -9.90 9.06
N LEU A 256 16.22 -9.26 9.23
CA LEU A 256 15.58 -8.45 8.18
C LEU A 256 16.47 -7.30 7.70
N ALA A 257 17.23 -6.66 8.59
CA ALA A 257 18.18 -5.61 8.21
C ALA A 257 19.35 -6.14 7.34
N HIS A 258 19.59 -7.46 7.35
CA HIS A 258 20.58 -8.15 6.53
C HIS A 258 19.94 -8.99 5.39
N ASP A 259 18.74 -8.63 4.97
CA ASP A 259 17.97 -9.32 3.92
C ASP A 259 17.75 -10.83 4.20
N ARG A 260 17.55 -11.18 5.47
CA ARG A 260 17.22 -12.52 5.93
C ARG A 260 15.89 -12.49 6.67
N LEU A 261 15.13 -13.55 6.60
CA LEU A 261 13.81 -13.68 7.21
C LEU A 261 13.75 -14.84 8.19
N SER A 262 13.45 -14.52 9.45
CA SER A 262 12.91 -15.45 10.45
C SER A 262 11.41 -15.21 10.55
N GLY A 263 10.62 -15.89 9.68
CA GLY A 263 9.18 -15.66 9.54
C GLY A 263 8.61 -16.40 8.35
N THR A 264 7.50 -15.93 7.82
CA THR A 264 6.82 -16.49 6.64
C THR A 264 6.83 -15.53 5.49
N ARG A 265 7.27 -15.99 4.32
CA ARG A 265 7.09 -15.29 3.05
C ARG A 265 5.92 -15.90 2.29
N ILE A 266 4.97 -15.07 1.91
CA ILE A 266 3.83 -15.42 1.07
C ILE A 266 4.07 -14.81 -0.31
N HIS A 267 4.17 -15.67 -1.32
CA HIS A 267 4.49 -15.24 -2.67
C HIS A 267 3.27 -14.63 -3.37
N ALA A 268 3.52 -13.62 -4.18
CA ALA A 268 2.54 -13.13 -5.14
C ALA A 268 2.34 -14.15 -6.28
N ALA A 269 1.10 -14.39 -6.66
CA ALA A 269 0.77 -15.33 -7.74
C ALA A 269 1.29 -14.88 -9.12
N ARG A 270 1.58 -13.58 -9.28
CA ARG A 270 2.04 -12.98 -10.55
C ARG A 270 3.04 -11.88 -10.26
N SER A 271 3.93 -11.59 -11.24
CA SER A 271 4.76 -10.40 -11.14
C SER A 271 3.90 -9.12 -11.14
N ARG A 272 4.37 -8.06 -10.48
CA ARG A 272 3.71 -6.75 -10.40
C ARG A 272 3.34 -6.18 -11.78
N ILE A 273 4.24 -6.32 -12.76
CA ILE A 273 3.99 -5.86 -14.14
C ILE A 273 2.84 -6.65 -14.77
N ALA A 274 2.82 -7.97 -14.60
CA ALA A 274 1.76 -8.82 -15.13
C ALA A 274 0.40 -8.54 -14.45
N ALA A 275 0.39 -8.36 -13.13
CA ALA A 275 -0.80 -8.03 -12.36
C ALA A 275 -1.39 -6.67 -12.81
N ARG A 276 -0.54 -5.64 -12.98
CA ARG A 276 -0.96 -4.31 -13.43
C ARG A 276 -1.50 -4.33 -14.86
N LYS A 277 -0.80 -4.99 -15.78
CA LYS A 277 -1.27 -5.14 -17.18
C LYS A 277 -2.56 -5.93 -17.26
N HIS A 278 -2.71 -6.99 -16.46
CA HIS A 278 -3.96 -7.74 -16.36
C HIS A 278 -5.11 -6.85 -15.89
N TRP A 279 -4.91 -6.07 -14.82
CA TRP A 279 -5.91 -5.15 -14.32
C TRP A 279 -6.28 -4.09 -15.37
N LEU A 280 -5.29 -3.44 -16.00
CA LEU A 280 -5.52 -2.46 -17.07
C LEU A 280 -6.33 -3.03 -18.24
N ARG A 281 -6.15 -4.31 -18.60
CA ARG A 281 -6.90 -4.94 -19.68
C ARG A 281 -8.38 -5.18 -19.36
N HIS A 282 -8.72 -5.36 -18.08
CA HIS A 282 -10.06 -5.77 -17.65
C HIS A 282 -10.83 -4.68 -16.88
N ALA A 283 -10.16 -3.58 -16.52
CA ALA A 283 -10.82 -2.47 -15.83
C ALA A 283 -11.96 -1.88 -16.70
N PRO A 284 -13.08 -1.46 -16.11
CA PRO A 284 -14.15 -0.77 -16.83
C PRO A 284 -13.61 0.43 -17.60
N LEU A 285 -14.15 0.67 -18.79
CA LEU A 285 -13.85 1.85 -19.61
C LEU A 285 -14.88 2.91 -19.33
N GLU A 286 -14.44 4.16 -19.14
CA GLU A 286 -15.29 5.31 -19.20
C GLU A 286 -15.58 5.71 -20.68
N PRO A 287 -16.69 6.41 -20.97
CA PRO A 287 -17.05 6.81 -22.32
C PRO A 287 -16.15 7.96 -22.81
N GLY A 288 -14.88 7.64 -23.15
CA GLY A 288 -13.94 8.62 -23.63
C GLY A 288 -12.72 8.02 -24.30
N ALA A 289 -12.12 8.79 -25.20
CA ALA A 289 -10.93 8.40 -25.93
C ALA A 289 -9.96 9.55 -26.09
N ILE A 290 -8.68 9.21 -26.20
CA ILE A 290 -7.61 10.13 -26.57
C ILE A 290 -7.13 9.74 -27.97
N VAL A 291 -7.24 10.68 -28.92
CA VAL A 291 -6.80 10.48 -30.29
C VAL A 291 -5.35 10.88 -30.42
N VAL A 292 -4.53 9.99 -31.01
CA VAL A 292 -3.10 10.20 -31.19
C VAL A 292 -2.68 10.15 -32.65
N ASP A 293 -1.53 10.74 -32.95
CA ASP A 293 -0.91 10.66 -34.27
C ASP A 293 -0.09 9.36 -34.46
N ALA A 294 0.36 9.11 -35.67
CA ALA A 294 1.15 7.94 -36.04
C ALA A 294 2.50 7.87 -35.31
N GLY A 295 3.12 9.02 -35.02
CA GLY A 295 4.38 9.10 -34.29
C GLY A 295 4.22 8.65 -32.83
N ALA A 296 3.16 9.11 -32.17
CA ALA A 296 2.83 8.68 -30.82
C ALA A 296 2.44 7.19 -30.78
N ALA A 297 1.64 6.72 -31.75
CA ALA A 297 1.28 5.30 -31.84
C ALA A 297 2.52 4.41 -31.98
N ALA A 298 3.48 4.78 -32.85
CA ALA A 298 4.74 4.07 -33.00
C ALA A 298 5.59 4.08 -31.73
N ALA A 299 5.65 5.22 -31.00
CA ALA A 299 6.38 5.32 -29.74
C ALA A 299 5.77 4.45 -28.64
N LEU A 300 4.44 4.41 -28.54
CA LEU A 300 3.73 3.57 -27.58
C LEU A 300 3.96 2.08 -27.87
N SER A 301 3.84 1.65 -29.14
CA SER A 301 3.95 0.24 -29.52
C SER A 301 5.39 -0.28 -29.52
N GLY A 302 6.34 0.51 -30.01
CA GLY A 302 7.72 0.05 -30.21
C GLY A 302 8.63 0.27 -29.01
N LYS A 303 8.46 1.37 -28.25
CA LYS A 303 9.37 1.78 -27.17
C LYS A 303 8.77 1.70 -25.77
N GLY A 304 7.50 1.31 -25.66
CA GLY A 304 6.79 1.32 -24.36
C GLY A 304 6.81 2.70 -23.70
N ALA A 305 6.70 3.77 -24.49
CA ALA A 305 6.78 5.15 -24.01
C ALA A 305 5.49 5.59 -23.31
N SER A 306 5.58 6.65 -22.50
CA SER A 306 4.40 7.37 -22.00
C SER A 306 3.78 8.22 -23.13
N LEU A 307 2.46 8.40 -23.08
CA LEU A 307 1.77 9.31 -23.99
C LEU A 307 1.98 10.75 -23.52
N LEU A 308 2.68 11.53 -24.33
CA LEU A 308 2.93 12.96 -24.09
C LEU A 308 1.89 13.82 -24.82
N PRO A 309 1.63 15.06 -24.36
CA PRO A 309 0.69 15.98 -25.03
C PRO A 309 1.03 16.25 -26.50
N GLY A 310 2.33 16.27 -26.84
CA GLY A 310 2.81 16.50 -28.21
C GLY A 310 2.30 15.49 -29.24
N GLY A 311 2.06 14.23 -28.82
CA GLY A 311 1.53 13.17 -29.67
C GLY A 311 0.00 13.05 -29.65
N VAL A 312 -0.68 13.88 -28.87
CA VAL A 312 -2.15 13.89 -28.77
C VAL A 312 -2.73 14.83 -29.83
N VAL A 313 -3.64 14.32 -30.63
CA VAL A 313 -4.41 15.09 -31.63
C VAL A 313 -5.64 15.73 -31.00
N GLY A 314 -6.31 15.03 -30.07
CA GLY A 314 -7.49 15.48 -29.38
C GLY A 314 -8.03 14.46 -28.36
N ALA A 315 -9.19 14.80 -27.79
CA ALA A 315 -9.92 13.92 -26.90
C ALA A 315 -11.40 13.92 -27.24
N GLU A 316 -12.02 12.75 -27.18
CA GLU A 316 -13.42 12.50 -27.47
C GLU A 316 -14.15 12.06 -26.19
N GLY A 317 -15.46 12.34 -26.12
CA GLY A 317 -16.26 12.03 -24.94
C GLY A 317 -15.96 12.96 -23.75
N ASP A 318 -16.46 12.56 -22.60
CA ASP A 318 -16.25 13.24 -21.32
C ASP A 318 -15.65 12.27 -20.34
N PHE A 319 -14.42 12.50 -19.93
CA PHE A 319 -13.71 11.72 -18.90
C PHE A 319 -12.96 12.65 -17.97
N ARG A 320 -12.72 12.17 -16.77
CA ARG A 320 -12.02 12.91 -15.72
C ARG A 320 -10.60 12.36 -15.53
N ARG A 321 -9.78 13.10 -14.80
CA ARG A 321 -8.50 12.60 -14.34
C ARG A 321 -8.68 11.29 -13.57
N GLY A 322 -7.93 10.27 -13.99
CA GLY A 322 -7.97 8.94 -13.36
C GLY A 322 -8.89 7.94 -14.05
N ASP A 323 -9.69 8.37 -15.00
CA ASP A 323 -10.56 7.48 -15.74
C ASP A 323 -9.76 6.62 -16.73
N MET A 324 -10.27 5.42 -16.97
CA MET A 324 -9.75 4.50 -17.96
C MET A 324 -10.30 4.86 -19.33
N VAL A 325 -9.44 5.32 -20.22
CA VAL A 325 -9.81 5.78 -21.56
C VAL A 325 -9.20 4.90 -22.65
N GLN A 326 -9.79 4.94 -23.83
CA GLN A 326 -9.22 4.34 -25.03
C GLN A 326 -8.19 5.28 -25.65
N VAL A 327 -7.19 4.69 -26.33
CA VAL A 327 -6.25 5.43 -27.17
C VAL A 327 -6.50 5.01 -28.61
N LEU A 328 -6.87 5.97 -29.44
CA LEU A 328 -7.23 5.78 -30.83
C LEU A 328 -6.15 6.38 -31.74
N LEU A 329 -5.69 5.59 -32.68
CA LEU A 329 -4.91 6.09 -33.81
C LEU A 329 -5.87 6.54 -34.90
N ARG A 330 -5.79 7.80 -35.30
CA ARG A 330 -6.49 8.31 -36.48
C ARG A 330 -5.57 8.24 -37.70
N GLY A 331 -5.90 7.38 -38.63
CA GLY A 331 -5.23 7.22 -39.92
C GLY A 331 -6.17 7.46 -41.10
N ASP A 332 -5.64 7.30 -42.31
CA ASP A 332 -6.42 7.47 -43.56
C ASP A 332 -7.55 6.42 -43.71
N ASP A 333 -7.36 5.24 -43.12
CA ASP A 333 -8.33 4.13 -43.11
C ASP A 333 -9.36 4.20 -41.95
N GLY A 334 -9.40 5.33 -41.23
CA GLY A 334 -10.29 5.53 -40.09
C GLY A 334 -9.60 5.45 -38.72
N GLU A 335 -10.39 5.24 -37.68
CA GLU A 335 -9.90 5.18 -36.29
C GLU A 335 -9.69 3.74 -35.85
N ARG A 336 -8.50 3.45 -35.31
CA ARG A 336 -8.14 2.14 -34.76
C ARG A 336 -7.80 2.27 -33.28
N ARG A 337 -8.36 1.39 -32.45
CA ARG A 337 -8.00 1.26 -31.03
C ARG A 337 -6.63 0.60 -30.92
N ILE A 338 -5.66 1.28 -30.31
CA ILE A 338 -4.29 0.77 -30.17
C ILE A 338 -3.91 0.46 -28.73
N ALA A 339 -4.54 1.16 -27.78
CA ALA A 339 -4.23 1.00 -26.35
C ALA A 339 -5.42 1.44 -25.50
N ARG A 340 -5.30 1.19 -24.21
CA ARG A 340 -6.12 1.78 -23.16
C ARG A 340 -5.24 2.16 -21.97
N GLY A 341 -5.66 3.15 -21.20
CA GLY A 341 -4.86 3.61 -20.08
C GLY A 341 -5.57 4.62 -19.21
N ILE A 342 -4.92 4.99 -18.11
CA ILE A 342 -5.45 5.93 -17.12
C ILE A 342 -5.03 7.33 -17.52
N SER A 343 -6.00 8.21 -17.78
CA SER A 343 -5.72 9.60 -18.10
C SER A 343 -5.28 10.38 -16.86
N GLN A 344 -4.18 11.15 -16.98
CA GLN A 344 -3.71 12.05 -15.94
C GLN A 344 -4.40 13.42 -15.97
N TYR A 345 -5.19 13.70 -17.00
CA TYR A 345 -5.89 14.95 -17.22
C TYR A 345 -7.35 14.68 -17.64
N SER A 346 -8.25 15.64 -17.41
CA SER A 346 -9.62 15.53 -17.91
C SER A 346 -9.66 15.68 -19.44
N ALA A 347 -10.78 15.28 -20.06
CA ALA A 347 -10.98 15.46 -21.51
C ALA A 347 -10.80 16.93 -21.95
N LEU A 348 -11.31 17.87 -21.13
CA LEU A 348 -11.17 19.29 -21.38
C LEU A 348 -9.70 19.73 -21.36
N ASP A 349 -8.95 19.30 -20.35
CA ASP A 349 -7.53 19.63 -20.22
C ASP A 349 -6.71 19.01 -21.34
N VAL A 350 -6.98 17.74 -21.69
CA VAL A 350 -6.31 17.06 -22.81
C VAL A 350 -6.51 17.82 -24.11
N ARG A 351 -7.72 18.33 -24.39
CA ARG A 351 -7.97 19.16 -25.58
C ARG A 351 -7.18 20.46 -25.58
N ARG A 352 -6.96 21.07 -24.40
CA ARG A 352 -6.18 22.32 -24.26
C ARG A 352 -4.69 22.12 -24.45
N ILE A 353 -4.14 20.99 -23.99
CA ILE A 353 -2.71 20.67 -24.06
C ILE A 353 -2.34 19.81 -25.27
N ALA A 354 -3.30 19.38 -26.08
CA ALA A 354 -3.06 18.62 -27.31
C ALA A 354 -2.06 19.33 -28.22
N ARG A 355 -1.08 18.59 -28.77
CA ARG A 355 0.01 19.08 -29.60
C ARG A 355 0.92 20.13 -28.95
N ARG A 356 0.87 20.28 -27.62
CA ARG A 356 1.74 21.16 -26.84
C ARG A 356 2.92 20.39 -26.25
N HIS A 357 3.97 21.11 -25.89
CA HIS A 357 5.09 20.50 -25.19
C HIS A 357 4.74 20.27 -23.71
N SER A 358 5.23 19.18 -23.10
CA SER A 358 4.96 18.86 -21.69
C SER A 358 5.32 19.97 -20.71
N ARG A 359 6.35 20.77 -21.00
CA ARG A 359 6.76 21.93 -20.19
C ARG A 359 5.74 23.07 -20.17
N ASP A 360 4.85 23.13 -21.16
CA ASP A 360 3.90 24.23 -21.31
C ASP A 360 2.57 23.95 -20.58
N ILE A 361 2.40 22.75 -20.01
CA ILE A 361 1.16 22.30 -19.36
C ILE A 361 0.73 23.28 -18.26
N GLU A 362 1.65 23.62 -17.36
CA GLU A 362 1.36 24.49 -16.22
C GLU A 362 0.95 25.91 -16.66
N ALA A 363 1.62 26.45 -17.68
CA ALA A 363 1.27 27.74 -18.24
C ALA A 363 -0.12 27.74 -18.90
N ILE A 364 -0.55 26.60 -19.49
CA ILE A 364 -1.84 26.47 -20.18
C ILE A 364 -2.99 26.20 -19.22
N LEU A 365 -2.77 25.34 -18.23
CA LEU A 365 -3.83 24.86 -17.34
C LEU A 365 -3.87 25.61 -16.00
N GLY A 366 -2.76 26.21 -15.55
CA GLY A 366 -2.59 26.76 -14.19
C GLY A 366 -2.18 25.73 -13.14
N TYR A 367 -1.98 24.46 -13.55
CA TYR A 367 -1.53 23.35 -12.69
C TYR A 367 -0.88 22.26 -13.53
N ASN A 368 -0.15 21.36 -12.85
CA ASN A 368 0.57 20.26 -13.50
C ASN A 368 0.45 18.97 -12.67
N TYR A 369 -0.01 17.89 -13.29
CA TYR A 369 -0.06 16.53 -12.69
C TYR A 369 1.04 15.61 -13.24
N GLY A 370 2.04 16.16 -13.92
CA GLY A 370 3.12 15.45 -14.60
C GLY A 370 3.13 15.73 -16.10
N GLY A 371 4.26 15.45 -16.74
CA GLY A 371 4.46 15.74 -18.17
C GLY A 371 3.74 14.83 -19.16
N ASN A 372 3.01 13.82 -18.64
CA ASN A 372 2.37 12.79 -19.46
C ASN A 372 0.85 12.92 -19.44
N VAL A 373 0.20 12.64 -20.55
CA VAL A 373 -1.26 12.45 -20.61
C VAL A 373 -1.64 11.07 -20.09
N ILE A 374 -0.86 10.03 -20.45
CA ILE A 374 -0.93 8.68 -19.85
C ILE A 374 0.50 8.20 -19.60
N HIS A 375 0.79 7.78 -18.38
CA HIS A 375 2.09 7.18 -18.05
C HIS A 375 2.19 5.76 -18.63
N ARG A 376 3.39 5.34 -19.06
CA ARG A 376 3.62 4.00 -19.64
C ARG A 376 3.20 2.85 -18.72
N ASP A 377 3.35 3.02 -17.42
CA ASP A 377 2.94 2.00 -16.45
C ASP A 377 1.41 1.95 -16.28
N ASP A 378 0.71 3.02 -16.65
CA ASP A 378 -0.75 3.14 -16.63
C ASP A 378 -1.39 2.87 -18.02
N LEU A 379 -0.63 2.28 -18.95
CA LEU A 379 -1.05 2.02 -20.32
C LEU A 379 -0.84 0.55 -20.69
N VAL A 380 -1.79 -0.03 -21.40
CA VAL A 380 -1.69 -1.36 -21.99
C VAL A 380 -2.06 -1.31 -23.46
N LEU A 381 -1.22 -1.89 -24.30
CA LEU A 381 -1.51 -2.07 -25.73
C LEU A 381 -2.61 -3.11 -25.89
N LEU A 382 -3.53 -2.85 -26.82
CA LEU A 382 -4.49 -3.84 -27.29
C LEU A 382 -3.79 -4.58 -28.43
N GLN A 383 -3.69 -5.90 -28.30
CA GLN A 383 -3.28 -6.76 -29.41
C GLN A 383 -4.47 -6.89 -30.33
N ASP A 384 -4.24 -6.76 -31.64
CA ASP A 384 -5.21 -7.08 -32.69
C ASP A 384 -5.59 -8.54 -32.65
#